data_00ae54fb5c9c1837435283598327671e
#
_entry.id   00ae54fb5c9c1837435283598327671e
#
_cell.length_a   1.000
_cell.length_b   1.000
_cell.length_c   1.000
_cell.angle_alpha   90.00
_cell.angle_beta   90.00
_cell.angle_gamma   90.00
#
_symmetry.space_group_name_H-M   'P 1'
#
loop_
_entity.id
_entity.type
_entity.pdbx_description
1 polymer ?
#
loop_
_entity_poly.entity_id
_entity_poly.type
_entity_poly.pdbx_seq_one_letter_code
_entity_poly.pdbx_strand_id
1 'polypeptide(L)'
;MEARSKTIEAWFSLIEQGQVKLPRFQRHEAWRPVQIAGLFENILRSPSLPLGVLLVLEVGDKELFHSRPIVGAPQVDTRPGLHILDGQQRMTALWRSLTDDYDDLRVLVRLNAAGEAAEDDDEDGDPPLIEIVKRWDHDGTRKPVWVDDDLACIARGLAPVSIFRPGSAGEAAFKAWRDRLRAGDAFSDSIGDLAGEYRKRVASYTLPFLSLPVGTSRETALEVFINMNTSASPLKDYDIVVAQVEEAVGESLHTKVENLLLRVPAARDYGRIEDTLLAMTALLLDRPPLKKTYLEESFGKGLAKVWPKVEAGIERGLQFLADEALLNEKTLPSDVAVYLTCALWGLATGLKLDQEGNARQLIRKALWRACFTDRYGKTSATRAFADFRALRGMIDGTVPDANCDLFDETLYRLPGIDEIRTAGWPGRKDRLPRAILATSLRRKAQDFADGTPISRTNIGSRELDHLYSFGYLDVGRDDPLVNRALNCALISAATNRNKSATPPSVYIDKRAKASNLGEETVRWRLATHLIPYAALVADDYEAFLDARADMVVADMTTLCNGAEPST
;
A
#
# COMPACT_ATOMS: atom_id res chain seq x y z
N MET A 1 1.61 -30.83 16.96
CA MET A 1 0.66 -30.37 15.93
C MET A 1 -0.17 -31.58 15.53
N GLU A 2 -1.48 -31.47 15.60
CA GLU A 2 -2.40 -32.58 15.23
C GLU A 2 -3.24 -32.15 14.02
N ALA A 3 -3.46 -33.11 13.10
CA ALA A 3 -4.38 -32.96 11.99
C ALA A 3 -5.76 -33.50 12.37
N ARG A 4 -6.77 -32.66 12.25
CA ARG A 4 -8.18 -32.98 12.57
C ARG A 4 -9.08 -32.41 11.47
N SER A 5 -10.36 -32.78 11.48
CA SER A 5 -11.37 -32.17 10.59
C SER A 5 -12.68 -31.93 11.34
N LYS A 6 -13.42 -30.91 10.91
CA LYS A 6 -14.78 -30.62 11.40
C LYS A 6 -15.67 -30.24 10.22
N THR A 7 -16.96 -30.58 10.32
CA THR A 7 -17.96 -30.11 9.35
C THR A 7 -18.18 -28.60 9.46
N ILE A 8 -18.70 -27.98 8.39
CA ILE A 8 -19.10 -26.55 8.43
C ILE A 8 -20.07 -26.31 9.60
N GLU A 9 -21.01 -27.21 9.85
CA GLU A 9 -21.95 -27.11 10.97
C GLU A 9 -21.24 -27.05 12.34
N ALA A 10 -20.26 -27.93 12.56
CA ALA A 10 -19.50 -27.92 13.80
C ALA A 10 -18.69 -26.63 14.00
N TRP A 11 -18.11 -26.09 12.92
CA TRP A 11 -17.44 -24.79 12.97
C TRP A 11 -18.42 -23.67 13.31
N PHE A 12 -19.59 -23.64 12.68
CA PHE A 12 -20.61 -22.62 12.90
C PHE A 12 -21.14 -22.64 14.33
N SER A 13 -21.40 -23.82 14.87
CA SER A 13 -21.81 -23.98 16.28
C SER A 13 -20.76 -23.39 17.24
N LEU A 14 -19.47 -23.63 17.00
CA LEU A 14 -18.39 -23.06 17.81
C LEU A 14 -18.28 -21.53 17.65
N ILE A 15 -18.50 -21.01 16.46
CA ILE A 15 -18.50 -19.56 16.19
C ILE A 15 -19.67 -18.88 16.91
N GLU A 16 -20.87 -19.44 16.83
CA GLU A 16 -22.08 -18.94 17.52
C GLU A 16 -21.90 -18.88 19.04
N GLN A 17 -21.19 -19.85 19.60
CA GLN A 17 -20.88 -19.94 21.04
C GLN A 17 -19.70 -19.05 21.45
N GLY A 18 -19.06 -18.34 20.52
CA GLY A 18 -17.86 -17.54 20.78
C GLY A 18 -16.62 -18.37 21.11
N GLN A 19 -16.64 -19.69 20.83
CA GLN A 19 -15.52 -20.60 21.08
C GLN A 19 -14.44 -20.52 19.99
N VAL A 20 -14.75 -19.96 18.83
CA VAL A 20 -13.81 -19.70 17.74
C VAL A 20 -13.74 -18.20 17.49
N LYS A 21 -12.56 -17.64 17.66
CA LYS A 21 -12.29 -16.21 17.40
C LYS A 21 -11.02 -16.05 16.54
N LEU A 22 -10.83 -14.83 16.03
CA LEU A 22 -9.65 -14.43 15.29
C LEU A 22 -8.73 -13.59 16.17
N PRO A 23 -7.41 -13.81 16.18
CA PRO A 23 -6.48 -12.84 16.75
C PRO A 23 -6.65 -11.47 16.09
N ARG A 24 -6.60 -10.40 16.88
CA ARG A 24 -6.83 -9.02 16.37
C ARG A 24 -5.80 -8.56 15.37
N PHE A 25 -4.57 -9.09 15.42
CA PHE A 25 -3.53 -8.75 14.45
C PHE A 25 -3.83 -9.24 13.02
N GLN A 26 -4.80 -10.11 12.85
CA GLN A 26 -5.21 -10.54 11.51
C GLN A 26 -5.99 -9.44 10.82
N ARG A 27 -5.76 -9.32 9.49
CA ARG A 27 -6.41 -8.32 8.63
C ARG A 27 -7.93 -8.42 8.70
N HIS A 28 -8.59 -7.33 8.35
CA HIS A 28 -10.00 -7.38 8.00
C HIS A 28 -10.20 -8.22 6.73
N GLU A 29 -11.47 -8.53 6.42
CA GLU A 29 -11.81 -9.28 5.21
C GLU A 29 -11.23 -8.61 3.96
N ALA A 30 -10.54 -9.39 3.13
CA ALA A 30 -9.86 -8.91 1.94
C ALA A 30 -10.19 -9.75 0.69
N TRP A 31 -11.05 -10.76 0.81
CA TRP A 31 -11.43 -11.58 -0.33
C TRP A 31 -12.33 -10.82 -1.30
N ARG A 32 -11.99 -10.93 -2.59
CA ARG A 32 -12.79 -10.39 -3.68
C ARG A 32 -13.88 -11.39 -4.09
N PRO A 33 -14.96 -10.93 -4.77
CA PRO A 33 -16.06 -11.78 -5.24
C PRO A 33 -15.61 -13.09 -5.91
N VAL A 34 -14.60 -13.05 -6.77
CA VAL A 34 -14.07 -14.24 -7.47
C VAL A 34 -13.57 -15.32 -6.51
N GLN A 35 -12.97 -14.94 -5.39
CA GLN A 35 -12.47 -15.90 -4.39
C GLN A 35 -13.61 -16.52 -3.58
N ILE A 36 -14.65 -15.74 -3.30
CA ILE A 36 -15.87 -16.21 -2.63
C ILE A 36 -16.64 -17.18 -3.56
N ALA A 37 -16.77 -16.86 -4.85
CA ALA A 37 -17.40 -17.73 -5.82
C ALA A 37 -16.67 -19.07 -5.92
N GLY A 38 -15.35 -19.06 -6.12
CA GLY A 38 -14.53 -20.27 -6.22
C GLY A 38 -14.59 -21.14 -4.94
N LEU A 39 -14.79 -20.54 -3.76
CA LEU A 39 -14.99 -21.28 -2.52
C LEU A 39 -16.24 -22.16 -2.59
N PHE A 40 -17.39 -21.61 -2.99
CA PHE A 40 -18.65 -22.34 -3.08
C PHE A 40 -18.67 -23.30 -4.28
N GLU A 41 -18.10 -22.93 -5.42
CA GLU A 41 -17.93 -23.84 -6.55
C GLU A 41 -17.19 -25.11 -6.14
N ASN A 42 -16.10 -25.00 -5.37
CA ASN A 42 -15.35 -26.15 -4.86
C ASN A 42 -16.17 -27.03 -3.90
N ILE A 43 -17.03 -26.44 -3.06
CA ILE A 43 -17.91 -27.19 -2.15
C ILE A 43 -19.03 -27.90 -2.90
N LEU A 44 -19.68 -27.20 -3.83
CA LEU A 44 -20.88 -27.66 -4.51
C LEU A 44 -20.60 -28.62 -5.69
N ARG A 45 -19.37 -28.70 -6.14
CA ARG A 45 -18.90 -29.58 -7.21
C ARG A 45 -19.02 -31.04 -6.80
N SER A 46 -19.14 -31.95 -7.80
CA SER A 46 -19.14 -33.40 -7.59
C SER A 46 -18.04 -34.05 -8.42
N PRO A 47 -16.98 -34.63 -7.79
CA PRO A 47 -16.67 -34.59 -6.36
C PRO A 47 -16.24 -33.19 -5.89
N SER A 48 -16.48 -32.85 -4.63
CA SER A 48 -16.04 -31.59 -4.03
C SER A 48 -14.52 -31.48 -3.97
N LEU A 49 -14.00 -30.27 -4.13
CA LEU A 49 -12.56 -30.01 -4.07
C LEU A 49 -12.14 -29.49 -2.68
N PRO A 50 -10.89 -29.81 -2.24
CA PRO A 50 -10.42 -29.32 -0.96
C PRO A 50 -10.21 -27.80 -0.96
N LEU A 51 -10.63 -27.16 0.14
CA LEU A 51 -10.43 -25.71 0.39
C LEU A 51 -9.10 -25.37 1.07
N GLY A 52 -8.20 -26.35 1.19
CA GLY A 52 -6.98 -26.23 1.97
C GLY A 52 -7.20 -26.49 3.46
N VAL A 53 -6.12 -26.37 4.24
CA VAL A 53 -6.09 -26.67 5.66
C VAL A 53 -6.19 -25.37 6.47
N LEU A 54 -6.96 -25.36 7.57
CA LEU A 54 -6.94 -24.26 8.54
C LEU A 54 -5.79 -24.48 9.53
N LEU A 55 -5.21 -23.41 10.04
CA LEU A 55 -4.32 -23.44 11.19
C LEU A 55 -5.03 -22.85 12.40
N VAL A 56 -5.09 -23.60 13.49
CA VAL A 56 -5.70 -23.12 14.73
C VAL A 56 -4.73 -23.26 15.90
N LEU A 57 -4.90 -22.38 16.89
CA LEU A 57 -4.21 -22.44 18.17
C LEU A 57 -5.24 -22.77 19.25
N GLU A 58 -4.99 -23.81 20.03
CA GLU A 58 -5.80 -24.13 21.21
C GLU A 58 -5.54 -23.11 22.33
N VAL A 59 -6.61 -22.55 22.89
CA VAL A 59 -6.54 -21.56 23.96
C VAL A 59 -6.71 -22.25 25.31
N GLY A 60 -5.73 -22.02 26.19
CA GLY A 60 -5.76 -22.53 27.55
C GLY A 60 -6.39 -21.54 28.55
N ASP A 61 -5.83 -21.49 29.76
CA ASP A 61 -6.32 -20.59 30.82
C ASP A 61 -6.11 -19.13 30.53
N LYS A 62 -5.15 -18.78 29.66
CA LYS A 62 -4.86 -17.42 29.22
C LYS A 62 -4.80 -17.39 27.68
N GLU A 63 -5.46 -16.39 27.08
CA GLU A 63 -5.30 -16.12 25.66
C GLU A 63 -3.89 -15.57 25.37
N LEU A 64 -3.21 -16.16 24.38
CA LEU A 64 -1.90 -15.65 23.90
C LEU A 64 -2.05 -14.38 23.05
N PHE A 65 -3.22 -14.19 22.45
CA PHE A 65 -3.53 -13.06 21.59
C PHE A 65 -4.90 -12.49 21.97
N HIS A 66 -5.02 -11.18 22.02
CA HIS A 66 -6.34 -10.54 22.05
C HIS A 66 -7.13 -10.97 20.81
N SER A 67 -8.39 -11.31 21.02
CA SER A 67 -9.23 -11.86 19.97
C SER A 67 -10.43 -10.98 19.65
N ARG A 68 -10.98 -11.21 18.48
CA ARG A 68 -12.23 -10.63 17.99
C ARG A 68 -13.08 -11.72 17.34
N PRO A 69 -14.40 -11.60 17.30
CA PRO A 69 -15.22 -12.54 16.54
C PRO A 69 -14.88 -12.46 15.03
N ILE A 70 -15.27 -13.49 14.31
CA ILE A 70 -15.32 -13.47 12.85
C ILE A 70 -16.30 -12.37 12.44
N VAL A 71 -16.03 -11.67 11.33
CA VAL A 71 -16.91 -10.61 10.84
C VAL A 71 -18.32 -11.17 10.60
N GLY A 72 -19.34 -10.49 11.11
CA GLY A 72 -20.73 -10.94 11.07
C GLY A 72 -21.13 -12.00 12.11
N ALA A 73 -20.18 -12.50 12.89
CA ALA A 73 -20.50 -13.45 13.97
C ALA A 73 -20.96 -12.72 15.24
N PRO A 74 -21.79 -13.37 16.09
CA PRO A 74 -22.26 -12.78 17.33
C PRO A 74 -21.13 -12.34 18.25
N GLN A 75 -21.29 -11.19 18.90
CA GLN A 75 -20.42 -10.73 19.97
C GLN A 75 -20.77 -11.50 21.26
N VAL A 76 -20.00 -12.54 21.55
CA VAL A 76 -20.16 -13.32 22.77
C VAL A 76 -18.97 -13.06 23.68
N ASP A 77 -19.25 -12.60 24.90
CA ASP A 77 -18.21 -12.32 25.90
C ASP A 77 -17.80 -13.63 26.63
N THR A 78 -17.25 -14.54 25.83
CA THR A 78 -16.68 -15.81 26.33
C THR A 78 -15.24 -15.92 25.86
N ARG A 79 -14.39 -16.51 26.68
CA ARG A 79 -13.04 -16.87 26.28
C ARG A 79 -13.14 -17.94 25.18
N PRO A 80 -12.47 -17.76 24.04
CA PRO A 80 -12.48 -18.76 22.98
C PRO A 80 -11.73 -20.03 23.39
N GLY A 81 -12.10 -21.16 22.81
CA GLY A 81 -11.33 -22.40 22.90
C GLY A 81 -10.28 -22.50 21.78
N LEU A 82 -10.51 -21.81 20.66
CA LEU A 82 -9.68 -21.85 19.47
C LEU A 82 -9.48 -20.46 18.88
N HIS A 83 -8.24 -20.15 18.49
CA HIS A 83 -7.93 -19.05 17.60
C HIS A 83 -7.62 -19.58 16.20
N ILE A 84 -8.29 -19.07 15.16
CA ILE A 84 -7.91 -19.35 13.77
C ILE A 84 -6.70 -18.49 13.42
N LEU A 85 -5.54 -19.10 13.18
CA LEU A 85 -4.31 -18.43 12.77
C LEU A 85 -4.23 -18.30 11.25
N ASP A 86 -4.57 -19.36 10.49
CA ASP A 86 -4.69 -19.30 9.03
C ASP A 86 -6.03 -19.85 8.55
N GLY A 87 -6.51 -19.32 7.41
CA GLY A 87 -7.81 -19.65 6.83
C GLY A 87 -8.95 -18.74 7.29
N GLN A 88 -8.63 -17.60 7.94
CA GLN A 88 -9.65 -16.64 8.38
C GLN A 88 -10.53 -16.16 7.22
N GLN A 89 -9.95 -15.86 6.05
CA GLN A 89 -10.70 -15.37 4.89
C GLN A 89 -11.73 -16.40 4.41
N ARG A 90 -11.31 -17.67 4.37
CA ARG A 90 -12.21 -18.80 4.04
C ARG A 90 -13.36 -18.93 5.03
N MET A 91 -13.04 -18.90 6.31
CA MET A 91 -14.05 -19.03 7.37
C MET A 91 -15.00 -17.82 7.39
N THR A 92 -14.47 -16.61 7.19
CA THR A 92 -15.28 -15.38 7.12
C THR A 92 -16.22 -15.42 5.90
N ALA A 93 -15.72 -15.82 4.73
CA ALA A 93 -16.53 -15.93 3.52
C ALA A 93 -17.63 -16.99 3.65
N LEU A 94 -17.31 -18.17 4.24
CA LEU A 94 -18.32 -19.19 4.55
C LEU A 94 -19.38 -18.66 5.51
N TRP A 95 -18.96 -18.04 6.60
CA TRP A 95 -19.87 -17.48 7.59
C TRP A 95 -20.79 -16.44 6.96
N ARG A 96 -20.23 -15.39 6.40
CA ARG A 96 -21.01 -14.26 5.85
C ARG A 96 -21.94 -14.67 4.71
N SER A 97 -21.47 -15.53 3.80
CA SER A 97 -22.32 -15.99 2.68
C SER A 97 -23.47 -16.87 3.15
N LEU A 98 -23.22 -17.80 4.08
CA LEU A 98 -24.24 -18.71 4.58
C LEU A 98 -25.19 -18.06 5.61
N THR A 99 -24.84 -16.89 6.15
CA THR A 99 -25.71 -16.07 7.00
C THR A 99 -26.34 -14.88 6.27
N ASP A 100 -25.98 -14.66 4.99
CA ASP A 100 -26.37 -13.51 4.17
C ASP A 100 -26.02 -12.15 4.81
N ASP A 101 -24.80 -12.06 5.41
CA ASP A 101 -24.34 -10.94 6.22
C ASP A 101 -23.44 -9.96 5.44
N TYR A 102 -23.50 -9.91 4.12
CA TYR A 102 -22.85 -8.89 3.31
C TYR A 102 -23.79 -7.71 3.06
N ASP A 103 -23.35 -6.49 3.39
CA ASP A 103 -24.15 -5.27 3.17
C ASP A 103 -24.19 -4.88 1.69
N ASP A 104 -23.10 -5.11 0.96
CA ASP A 104 -22.87 -4.59 -0.38
C ASP A 104 -23.08 -5.62 -1.50
N LEU A 105 -23.17 -6.90 -1.18
CA LEU A 105 -23.30 -7.97 -2.15
C LEU A 105 -24.20 -9.11 -1.64
N ARG A 106 -24.70 -9.94 -2.56
CA ARG A 106 -25.36 -11.21 -2.26
C ARG A 106 -24.71 -12.32 -3.07
N VAL A 107 -24.48 -13.46 -2.42
CA VAL A 107 -23.93 -14.66 -3.05
C VAL A 107 -25.10 -15.56 -3.47
N LEU A 108 -25.20 -15.81 -4.75
CA LEU A 108 -26.29 -16.59 -5.37
C LEU A 108 -25.73 -17.84 -6.02
N VAL A 109 -26.53 -18.90 -6.07
CA VAL A 109 -26.22 -20.16 -6.75
C VAL A 109 -27.25 -20.42 -7.83
N ARG A 110 -26.80 -20.95 -8.95
CA ARG A 110 -27.66 -21.34 -10.07
C ARG A 110 -28.36 -22.67 -9.77
N LEU A 111 -29.68 -22.71 -9.88
CA LEU A 111 -30.54 -23.89 -9.69
C LEU A 111 -31.17 -24.41 -10.97
N ASN A 112 -30.78 -23.87 -12.14
CA ASN A 112 -31.25 -24.39 -13.43
C ASN A 112 -30.35 -25.55 -13.87
N ALA A 113 -30.90 -26.59 -14.50
CA ALA A 113 -30.11 -27.56 -15.22
C ALA A 113 -29.38 -26.87 -16.40
N ALA A 114 -28.11 -27.26 -16.64
CA ALA A 114 -27.41 -26.84 -17.84
C ALA A 114 -28.27 -27.15 -19.09
N GLY A 115 -28.80 -26.13 -19.74
CA GLY A 115 -29.69 -26.28 -20.91
C GLY A 115 -30.92 -25.41 -20.96
N GLU A 116 -31.33 -24.79 -19.84
CA GLU A 116 -32.43 -23.79 -19.81
C GLU A 116 -31.85 -22.36 -19.65
N ALA A 117 -30.84 -22.04 -20.42
CA ALA A 117 -30.33 -20.67 -20.51
C ALA A 117 -31.33 -19.80 -21.27
N ALA A 118 -31.57 -18.60 -20.76
CA ALA A 118 -32.30 -17.57 -21.51
C ALA A 118 -31.56 -17.26 -22.82
N GLU A 119 -32.34 -17.08 -23.90
CA GLU A 119 -31.88 -16.96 -25.30
C GLU A 119 -31.06 -15.69 -25.64
N ASP A 120 -30.42 -15.01 -24.68
CA ASP A 120 -29.85 -13.67 -24.89
C ASP A 120 -28.38 -13.48 -24.39
N ASP A 121 -27.52 -14.49 -24.44
CA ASP A 121 -26.06 -14.22 -24.18
C ASP A 121 -25.18 -14.95 -25.21
N ASP A 122 -24.61 -14.16 -26.12
CA ASP A 122 -23.59 -14.54 -27.13
C ASP A 122 -22.20 -14.74 -26.55
N GLU A 123 -22.01 -15.33 -25.36
CA GLU A 123 -20.71 -15.71 -24.84
C GLU A 123 -20.54 -17.24 -24.82
N ASP A 124 -19.50 -17.74 -25.50
CA ASP A 124 -19.07 -19.15 -25.59
C ASP A 124 -18.68 -19.72 -24.21
N GLY A 125 -19.63 -20.05 -23.34
CA GLY A 125 -19.36 -20.74 -22.08
C GLY A 125 -20.61 -21.00 -21.24
N ASP A 126 -20.63 -22.12 -20.47
CA ASP A 126 -21.66 -22.38 -19.49
C ASP A 126 -21.70 -21.25 -18.42
N PRO A 127 -22.88 -20.74 -18.05
CA PRO A 127 -22.99 -19.70 -17.04
C PRO A 127 -22.41 -20.18 -15.69
N PRO A 128 -21.78 -19.29 -14.89
CA PRO A 128 -21.13 -19.68 -13.65
C PRO A 128 -22.12 -20.26 -12.65
N LEU A 129 -21.69 -21.29 -11.90
CA LEU A 129 -22.51 -21.89 -10.86
C LEU A 129 -22.83 -20.91 -9.73
N ILE A 130 -21.88 -20.01 -9.42
CA ILE A 130 -22.00 -19.01 -8.36
C ILE A 130 -21.94 -17.62 -8.95
N GLU A 131 -22.97 -16.83 -8.69
CA GLU A 131 -23.03 -15.41 -9.05
C GLU A 131 -22.94 -14.54 -7.80
N ILE A 132 -22.12 -13.49 -7.86
CA ILE A 132 -22.04 -12.51 -6.77
C ILE A 132 -22.51 -11.16 -7.31
N VAL A 133 -23.64 -10.72 -6.79
CA VAL A 133 -24.34 -9.53 -7.26
C VAL A 133 -24.27 -8.42 -6.21
N LYS A 134 -23.89 -7.21 -6.63
CA LYS A 134 -23.89 -6.04 -5.75
C LYS A 134 -25.30 -5.59 -5.40
N ARG A 135 -25.52 -5.24 -4.14
CA ARG A 135 -26.80 -4.68 -3.65
C ARG A 135 -26.91 -3.16 -3.88
N TRP A 136 -25.78 -2.48 -4.01
CA TRP A 136 -25.67 -1.03 -4.10
C TRP A 136 -24.82 -0.63 -5.31
N ASP A 137 -25.14 0.49 -5.94
CA ASP A 137 -24.29 1.12 -6.93
C ASP A 137 -23.44 2.26 -6.32
N HIS A 138 -22.70 2.99 -7.17
CA HIS A 138 -21.86 4.11 -6.75
C HIS A 138 -22.64 5.27 -6.11
N ASP A 139 -23.92 5.39 -6.42
CA ASP A 139 -24.80 6.47 -5.92
C ASP A 139 -25.50 6.06 -4.62
N GLY A 140 -25.22 4.88 -4.08
CA GLY A 140 -25.86 4.33 -2.89
C GLY A 140 -27.31 3.90 -3.10
N THR A 141 -27.80 3.86 -4.32
CA THR A 141 -29.10 3.32 -4.68
C THR A 141 -29.04 1.81 -4.84
N ARG A 142 -30.10 1.11 -4.43
CA ARG A 142 -30.16 -0.35 -4.48
C ARG A 142 -30.33 -0.84 -5.91
N LYS A 143 -29.31 -1.51 -6.42
CA LYS A 143 -29.32 -2.15 -7.74
C LYS A 143 -28.53 -3.46 -7.69
N PRO A 144 -29.03 -4.49 -8.40
CA PRO A 144 -30.36 -4.60 -8.98
C PRO A 144 -31.42 -4.81 -7.89
N VAL A 145 -32.59 -4.24 -8.04
CA VAL A 145 -33.68 -4.29 -7.06
C VAL A 145 -34.13 -5.73 -6.74
N TRP A 146 -34.01 -6.64 -7.73
CA TRP A 146 -34.45 -8.04 -7.62
C TRP A 146 -33.58 -8.90 -6.69
N VAL A 147 -32.35 -8.48 -6.35
CA VAL A 147 -31.36 -9.35 -5.69
C VAL A 147 -31.79 -9.85 -4.31
N ASP A 148 -32.65 -9.11 -3.62
CA ASP A 148 -33.15 -9.49 -2.29
C ASP A 148 -34.57 -10.08 -2.33
N ASP A 149 -35.17 -10.22 -3.51
CA ASP A 149 -36.46 -10.88 -3.71
C ASP A 149 -36.24 -12.32 -4.19
N ASP A 150 -36.62 -13.30 -3.37
CA ASP A 150 -36.42 -14.72 -3.67
C ASP A 150 -37.20 -15.17 -4.91
N LEU A 151 -38.39 -14.61 -5.18
CA LEU A 151 -39.19 -14.93 -6.38
C LEU A 151 -38.50 -14.37 -7.63
N ALA A 152 -38.01 -13.14 -7.55
CA ALA A 152 -37.27 -12.54 -8.63
C ALA A 152 -35.91 -13.20 -8.89
N CYS A 153 -35.25 -13.75 -7.84
CA CYS A 153 -34.05 -14.56 -7.99
C CYS A 153 -34.34 -15.88 -8.71
N ILE A 154 -35.38 -16.63 -8.26
CA ILE A 154 -35.70 -17.93 -8.86
C ILE A 154 -36.21 -17.82 -10.29
N ALA A 155 -36.89 -16.73 -10.65
CA ALA A 155 -37.27 -16.43 -12.03
C ALA A 155 -36.03 -16.28 -12.96
N ARG A 156 -34.84 -16.06 -12.41
CA ARG A 156 -33.55 -16.03 -13.11
C ARG A 156 -32.73 -17.32 -12.92
N GLY A 157 -33.36 -18.35 -12.35
CA GLY A 157 -32.69 -19.61 -12.02
C GLY A 157 -31.71 -19.53 -10.88
N LEU A 158 -31.79 -18.50 -10.05
CA LEU A 158 -30.85 -18.23 -8.96
C LEU A 158 -31.51 -18.37 -7.59
N ALA A 159 -30.70 -18.79 -6.58
CA ALA A 159 -31.10 -18.81 -5.18
C ALA A 159 -29.96 -18.32 -4.27
N PRO A 160 -30.24 -17.72 -3.11
CA PRO A 160 -29.20 -17.32 -2.20
C PRO A 160 -28.52 -18.52 -1.57
N VAL A 161 -27.16 -18.53 -1.48
CA VAL A 161 -26.43 -19.64 -0.85
C VAL A 161 -26.74 -19.78 0.63
N SER A 162 -27.29 -18.76 1.27
CA SER A 162 -27.69 -18.77 2.68
C SER A 162 -28.76 -19.82 3.01
N ILE A 163 -29.56 -20.27 2.03
CA ILE A 163 -30.51 -21.36 2.22
C ILE A 163 -29.82 -22.70 2.48
N PHE A 164 -28.53 -22.82 2.19
CA PHE A 164 -27.73 -24.03 2.44
C PHE A 164 -27.03 -24.02 3.79
N ARG A 165 -27.22 -22.99 4.63
CA ARG A 165 -26.67 -22.93 5.98
C ARG A 165 -27.02 -24.22 6.73
N PRO A 166 -26.04 -24.93 7.32
CA PRO A 166 -26.32 -26.10 8.13
C PRO A 166 -26.90 -25.74 9.50
N GLY A 167 -27.46 -26.71 10.20
CA GLY A 167 -28.04 -26.57 11.54
C GLY A 167 -29.49 -26.05 11.54
N SER A 168 -30.05 -25.89 12.74
CA SER A 168 -31.48 -25.56 12.93
C SER A 168 -31.90 -24.21 12.32
N ALA A 169 -31.03 -23.21 12.40
CA ALA A 169 -31.28 -21.91 11.79
C ALA A 169 -31.35 -22.01 10.26
N GLY A 170 -30.49 -22.82 9.65
CA GLY A 170 -30.51 -23.08 8.22
C GLY A 170 -31.73 -23.91 7.77
N GLU A 171 -32.17 -24.87 8.59
CA GLU A 171 -33.43 -25.59 8.35
C GLU A 171 -34.62 -24.63 8.29
N ALA A 172 -34.72 -23.72 9.25
CA ALA A 172 -35.79 -22.73 9.30
C ALA A 172 -35.73 -21.80 8.08
N ALA A 173 -34.53 -21.32 7.70
CA ALA A 173 -34.34 -20.46 6.52
C ALA A 173 -34.72 -21.17 5.21
N PHE A 174 -34.30 -22.43 5.03
CA PHE A 174 -34.64 -23.22 3.86
C PHE A 174 -36.14 -23.47 3.75
N LYS A 175 -36.79 -23.82 4.87
CA LYS A 175 -38.24 -23.99 4.91
C LYS A 175 -38.96 -22.69 4.54
N ALA A 176 -38.57 -21.57 5.14
CA ALA A 176 -39.19 -20.27 4.85
C ALA A 176 -39.02 -19.87 3.38
N TRP A 177 -37.85 -20.10 2.79
CA TRP A 177 -37.59 -19.87 1.38
C TRP A 177 -38.48 -20.72 0.50
N ARG A 178 -38.58 -22.03 0.74
CA ARG A 178 -39.45 -22.96 0.02
C ARG A 178 -40.93 -22.57 0.12
N ASP A 179 -41.37 -22.18 1.31
CA ASP A 179 -42.77 -21.78 1.53
C ASP A 179 -43.11 -20.47 0.78
N ARG A 180 -42.16 -19.50 0.68
CA ARG A 180 -42.32 -18.31 -0.15
C ARG A 180 -42.43 -18.64 -1.64
N LEU A 181 -41.60 -19.55 -2.16
CA LEU A 181 -41.65 -19.96 -3.57
C LEU A 181 -42.95 -20.68 -3.89
N ARG A 182 -43.45 -21.53 -2.97
CA ARG A 182 -44.76 -22.19 -3.15
C ARG A 182 -45.92 -21.21 -3.15
N ALA A 183 -45.88 -20.22 -2.28
CA ALA A 183 -46.89 -19.17 -2.23
C ALA A 183 -46.90 -18.29 -3.51
N GLY A 184 -45.74 -18.15 -4.16
CA GLY A 184 -45.60 -17.44 -5.45
C GLY A 184 -45.70 -18.32 -6.70
N ASP A 185 -46.09 -19.61 -6.55
CA ASP A 185 -46.21 -20.61 -7.63
C ASP A 185 -44.91 -20.80 -8.45
N ALA A 186 -43.74 -20.57 -7.80
CA ALA A 186 -42.42 -20.63 -8.40
C ALA A 186 -41.57 -21.84 -7.94
N PHE A 187 -42.13 -22.73 -7.13
CA PHE A 187 -41.46 -23.93 -6.64
C PHE A 187 -41.74 -25.14 -7.53
N SER A 188 -40.68 -25.80 -8.02
CA SER A 188 -40.79 -27.11 -8.69
C SER A 188 -40.03 -28.17 -7.88
N ASP A 189 -40.38 -29.45 -8.09
CA ASP A 189 -39.67 -30.55 -7.42
C ASP A 189 -38.19 -30.60 -7.83
N SER A 190 -37.87 -30.29 -9.09
CA SER A 190 -36.47 -30.23 -9.59
C SER A 190 -35.65 -29.17 -8.87
N ILE A 191 -36.20 -27.99 -8.62
CA ILE A 191 -35.56 -26.93 -7.82
C ILE A 191 -35.36 -27.41 -6.39
N GLY A 192 -36.35 -28.07 -5.80
CA GLY A 192 -36.31 -28.63 -4.46
C GLY A 192 -35.24 -29.71 -4.29
N ASP A 193 -35.13 -30.61 -5.25
CA ASP A 193 -34.18 -31.71 -5.25
C ASP A 193 -32.74 -31.18 -5.39
N LEU A 194 -32.48 -30.28 -6.32
CA LEU A 194 -31.16 -29.70 -6.54
C LEU A 194 -30.72 -28.84 -5.34
N ALA A 195 -31.61 -28.00 -4.81
CA ALA A 195 -31.31 -27.23 -3.60
C ALA A 195 -31.07 -28.13 -2.39
N GLY A 196 -31.82 -29.24 -2.26
CA GLY A 196 -31.61 -30.26 -1.24
C GLY A 196 -30.27 -30.99 -1.39
N GLU A 197 -29.84 -31.26 -2.62
CA GLU A 197 -28.52 -31.84 -2.90
C GLU A 197 -27.39 -30.89 -2.49
N TYR A 198 -27.43 -29.63 -2.92
CA TYR A 198 -26.44 -28.65 -2.56
C TYR A 198 -26.37 -28.43 -1.05
N ARG A 199 -27.49 -28.41 -0.38
CA ARG A 199 -27.55 -28.34 1.06
C ARG A 199 -26.85 -29.50 1.75
N LYS A 200 -27.08 -30.73 1.28
CA LYS A 200 -26.37 -31.94 1.78
C LYS A 200 -24.87 -31.82 1.58
N ARG A 201 -24.42 -31.33 0.40
CA ARG A 201 -22.98 -31.13 0.11
C ARG A 201 -22.37 -30.13 1.08
N VAL A 202 -23.00 -28.99 1.34
CA VAL A 202 -22.51 -28.00 2.31
C VAL A 202 -22.47 -28.58 3.74
N ALA A 203 -23.52 -29.29 4.15
CA ALA A 203 -23.62 -29.86 5.50
C ALA A 203 -22.58 -30.96 5.74
N SER A 204 -22.31 -31.80 4.74
CA SER A 204 -21.34 -32.88 4.84
C SER A 204 -19.89 -32.45 4.60
N TYR A 205 -19.67 -31.24 4.09
CA TYR A 205 -18.33 -30.76 3.77
C TYR A 205 -17.49 -30.60 5.05
N THR A 206 -16.29 -31.19 5.05
CA THR A 206 -15.36 -31.11 6.17
C THR A 206 -14.18 -30.21 5.87
N LEU A 207 -13.86 -29.33 6.79
CA LEU A 207 -12.67 -28.47 6.75
C LEU A 207 -11.57 -29.12 7.60
N PRO A 208 -10.47 -29.57 7.00
CA PRO A 208 -9.31 -30.05 7.73
C PRO A 208 -8.61 -28.89 8.43
N PHE A 209 -8.04 -29.16 9.60
CA PHE A 209 -7.26 -28.17 10.33
C PHE A 209 -6.06 -28.80 11.05
N LEU A 210 -5.00 -28.02 11.20
CA LEU A 210 -3.86 -28.32 12.04
C LEU A 210 -4.02 -27.57 13.36
N SER A 211 -3.88 -28.26 14.48
CA SER A 211 -3.99 -27.68 15.81
C SER A 211 -2.61 -27.53 16.45
N LEU A 212 -2.29 -26.32 16.88
CA LEU A 212 -1.19 -26.04 17.79
C LEU A 212 -1.68 -26.19 19.23
N PRO A 213 -0.98 -26.96 20.08
CA PRO A 213 -1.42 -27.22 21.45
C PRO A 213 -1.37 -25.99 22.35
N VAL A 214 -2.11 -26.01 23.46
CA VAL A 214 -2.17 -24.94 24.48
C VAL A 214 -0.79 -24.48 24.97
N GLY A 215 0.21 -25.38 25.05
CA GLY A 215 1.57 -25.06 25.50
C GLY A 215 2.45 -24.40 24.45
N THR A 216 1.93 -24.06 23.27
CA THR A 216 2.71 -23.37 22.23
C THR A 216 3.02 -21.93 22.68
N SER A 217 4.30 -21.54 22.59
CA SER A 217 4.67 -20.15 22.89
C SER A 217 4.11 -19.20 21.82
N ARG A 218 3.97 -17.94 22.18
CA ARG A 218 3.50 -16.89 21.26
C ARG A 218 4.40 -16.75 20.03
N GLU A 219 5.71 -16.77 20.24
CA GLU A 219 6.73 -16.65 19.20
C GLU A 219 6.62 -17.82 18.22
N THR A 220 6.51 -19.05 18.74
CA THR A 220 6.33 -20.25 17.91
C THR A 220 5.02 -20.20 17.13
N ALA A 221 3.91 -19.77 17.75
CA ALA A 221 2.62 -19.63 17.06
C ALA A 221 2.69 -18.63 15.91
N LEU A 222 3.36 -17.48 16.12
CA LEU A 222 3.59 -16.48 15.09
C LEU A 222 4.52 -16.99 13.97
N GLU A 223 5.60 -17.71 14.34
CA GLU A 223 6.53 -18.30 13.37
C GLU A 223 5.84 -19.33 12.46
N VAL A 224 5.06 -20.24 13.03
CA VAL A 224 4.27 -21.20 12.26
C VAL A 224 3.26 -20.51 11.37
N PHE A 225 2.58 -19.50 11.89
CA PHE A 225 1.63 -18.68 11.11
C PHE A 225 2.32 -17.99 9.92
N ILE A 226 3.47 -17.36 10.13
CA ILE A 226 4.26 -16.73 9.05
C ILE A 226 4.66 -17.74 7.99
N ASN A 227 5.17 -18.91 8.42
CA ASN A 227 5.68 -19.94 7.52
C ASN A 227 4.57 -20.63 6.70
N MET A 228 3.36 -20.74 7.22
CA MET A 228 2.23 -21.34 6.52
C MET A 228 1.50 -20.36 5.57
N ASN A 229 1.57 -19.05 5.83
CA ASN A 229 0.91 -18.02 5.02
C ASN A 229 1.67 -17.65 3.72
N THR A 230 2.51 -18.53 3.20
CA THR A 230 3.39 -18.22 2.04
C THR A 230 2.66 -18.09 0.70
N SER A 231 1.40 -18.52 0.58
CA SER A 231 0.77 -18.72 -0.73
C SER A 231 -0.17 -17.63 -1.24
N ALA A 232 -0.74 -16.74 -0.39
CA ALA A 232 -1.71 -15.76 -0.88
C ALA A 232 -1.43 -14.30 -0.44
N SER A 233 -0.90 -14.08 0.74
CA SER A 233 -0.55 -12.75 1.23
C SER A 233 0.31 -12.88 2.50
N PRO A 234 1.64 -12.91 2.38
CA PRO A 234 2.51 -13.14 3.52
C PRO A 234 2.27 -12.11 4.62
N LEU A 235 2.32 -12.57 5.88
CA LEU A 235 2.27 -11.71 7.04
C LEU A 235 3.43 -10.74 6.99
N LYS A 236 3.17 -9.48 7.23
CA LYS A 236 4.17 -8.43 7.26
C LYS A 236 4.64 -8.20 8.69
N ASP A 237 5.86 -7.72 8.86
CA ASP A 237 6.41 -7.38 10.17
C ASP A 237 5.48 -6.41 10.94
N TYR A 238 4.78 -5.54 10.21
CA TYR A 238 3.79 -4.63 10.77
C TYR A 238 2.62 -5.34 11.48
N ASP A 239 2.10 -6.42 10.90
CA ASP A 239 0.97 -7.17 11.48
C ASP A 239 1.34 -7.78 12.85
N ILE A 240 2.62 -8.16 13.01
CA ILE A 240 3.16 -8.66 14.29
C ILE A 240 3.23 -7.54 15.33
N VAL A 241 3.71 -6.37 14.91
CA VAL A 241 3.80 -5.21 15.78
C VAL A 241 2.41 -4.72 16.21
N VAL A 242 1.40 -4.81 15.34
CA VAL A 242 -0.01 -4.55 15.70
C VAL A 242 -0.42 -5.39 16.92
N ALA A 243 -0.16 -6.72 16.86
CA ALA A 243 -0.47 -7.61 17.97
C ALA A 243 0.26 -7.23 19.27
N GLN A 244 1.53 -6.83 19.16
CA GLN A 244 2.33 -6.41 20.32
C GLN A 244 1.82 -5.12 20.96
N VAL A 245 1.41 -4.13 20.14
CA VAL A 245 0.87 -2.86 20.65
C VAL A 245 -0.47 -3.08 21.33
N GLU A 246 -1.37 -3.83 20.70
CA GLU A 246 -2.68 -4.14 21.27
C GLU A 246 -2.57 -4.87 22.61
N GLU A 247 -1.62 -5.83 22.71
CA GLU A 247 -1.36 -6.52 23.99
C GLU A 247 -0.79 -5.58 25.05
N ALA A 248 0.12 -4.67 24.65
CA ALA A 248 0.85 -3.84 25.59
C ALA A 248 0.01 -2.72 26.19
N VAL A 249 -0.91 -2.13 25.40
CA VAL A 249 -1.63 -0.91 25.78
C VAL A 249 -3.14 -0.98 25.56
N GLY A 250 -3.66 -2.08 25.02
CA GLY A 250 -5.10 -2.28 24.76
C GLY A 250 -5.67 -1.40 23.64
N GLU A 251 -4.82 -0.69 22.86
CA GLU A 251 -5.22 0.19 21.77
C GLU A 251 -4.84 -0.40 20.42
N SER A 252 -5.70 -0.22 19.42
CA SER A 252 -5.43 -0.69 18.06
C SER A 252 -4.44 0.21 17.33
N LEU A 253 -3.29 -0.35 16.92
CA LEU A 253 -2.33 0.36 16.07
C LEU A 253 -2.93 0.68 14.70
N HIS A 254 -3.80 -0.16 14.17
CA HIS A 254 -4.51 0.12 12.91
C HIS A 254 -5.32 1.42 13.02
N THR A 255 -6.12 1.56 14.08
CA THR A 255 -6.91 2.78 14.32
C THR A 255 -6.01 4.02 14.47
N LYS A 256 -4.86 3.88 15.15
CA LYS A 256 -3.89 4.99 15.27
C LYS A 256 -3.33 5.40 13.90
N VAL A 257 -2.99 4.44 13.06
CA VAL A 257 -2.47 4.71 11.71
C VAL A 257 -3.55 5.27 10.80
N GLU A 258 -4.78 4.78 10.85
CA GLU A 258 -5.91 5.35 10.11
C GLU A 258 -6.15 6.81 10.49
N ASN A 259 -6.17 7.13 11.78
CA ASN A 259 -6.30 8.50 12.27
C ASN A 259 -5.12 9.39 11.82
N LEU A 260 -3.91 8.86 11.80
CA LEU A 260 -2.74 9.56 11.26
C LEU A 260 -2.91 9.84 9.76
N LEU A 261 -3.38 8.88 8.97
CA LEU A 261 -3.63 9.03 7.53
C LEU A 261 -4.79 9.98 7.19
N LEU A 262 -5.75 10.15 8.10
CA LEU A 262 -6.79 11.18 7.98
C LEU A 262 -6.23 12.58 8.22
N ARG A 263 -5.31 12.75 9.18
CA ARG A 263 -4.66 14.05 9.47
C ARG A 263 -3.56 14.39 8.46
N VAL A 264 -2.82 13.37 7.99
CA VAL A 264 -1.70 13.52 7.06
C VAL A 264 -1.92 12.63 5.83
N PRO A 265 -2.89 12.97 4.94
CA PRO A 265 -3.19 12.17 3.75
C PRO A 265 -1.98 11.97 2.83
N ALA A 266 -1.07 12.94 2.83
CA ALA A 266 0.20 12.92 2.11
C ALA A 266 1.09 11.70 2.42
N ALA A 267 0.91 11.04 3.56
CA ALA A 267 1.68 9.85 3.90
C ALA A 267 1.49 8.69 2.92
N ARG A 268 0.38 8.67 2.18
CA ARG A 268 0.11 7.68 1.12
C ARG A 268 0.97 7.86 -0.13
N ASP A 269 1.55 9.04 -0.32
CA ASP A 269 2.36 9.37 -1.50
C ASP A 269 3.80 8.83 -1.39
N TYR A 270 4.26 8.48 -0.19
CA TYR A 270 5.65 8.08 0.09
C TYR A 270 5.84 6.57 0.27
N GLY A 271 5.00 5.78 -0.38
CA GLY A 271 5.04 4.32 -0.28
C GLY A 271 4.24 3.80 0.92
N ARG A 272 4.67 2.66 1.46
CA ARG A 272 3.97 2.04 2.57
C ARG A 272 4.30 2.73 3.89
N ILE A 273 3.33 3.44 4.43
CA ILE A 273 3.48 4.16 5.71
C ILE A 273 3.89 3.22 6.86
N GLU A 274 3.42 1.98 6.83
CA GLU A 274 3.74 0.98 7.84
C GLU A 274 5.24 0.70 7.92
N ASP A 275 5.92 0.59 6.78
CA ASP A 275 7.36 0.34 6.72
C ASP A 275 8.15 1.55 7.25
N THR A 276 7.75 2.76 6.89
CA THR A 276 8.29 4.01 7.42
C THR A 276 8.11 4.10 8.93
N LEU A 277 6.93 3.74 9.42
CA LEU A 277 6.53 3.78 10.82
C LEU A 277 7.37 2.82 11.68
N LEU A 278 7.56 1.58 11.21
CA LEU A 278 8.40 0.61 11.90
C LEU A 278 9.87 1.08 11.94
N ALA A 279 10.40 1.53 10.80
CA ALA A 279 11.79 1.94 10.69
C ALA A 279 12.10 3.16 11.57
N MET A 280 11.28 4.21 11.51
CA MET A 280 11.47 5.39 12.36
C MET A 280 11.27 5.10 13.84
N THR A 281 10.33 4.21 14.18
CA THR A 281 10.13 3.77 15.57
C THR A 281 11.37 3.09 16.11
N ALA A 282 11.96 2.16 15.34
CA ALA A 282 13.21 1.51 15.75
C ALA A 282 14.31 2.54 16.04
N LEU A 283 14.49 3.51 15.15
CA LEU A 283 15.47 4.60 15.37
C LEU A 283 15.15 5.40 16.64
N LEU A 284 13.91 5.81 16.86
CA LEU A 284 13.48 6.54 18.05
C LEU A 284 13.68 5.74 19.36
N LEU A 285 13.65 4.42 19.27
CA LEU A 285 13.96 3.50 20.38
C LEU A 285 15.46 3.18 20.53
N ASP A 286 16.32 3.86 19.76
CA ASP A 286 17.77 3.62 19.72
C ASP A 286 18.13 2.20 19.29
N ARG A 287 17.47 1.69 18.24
CA ARG A 287 17.66 0.35 17.67
C ARG A 287 17.73 0.38 16.14
N PRO A 288 18.46 -0.55 15.51
CA PRO A 288 18.51 -0.64 14.07
C PRO A 288 17.14 -1.11 13.50
N PRO A 289 16.68 -0.52 12.38
CA PRO A 289 15.41 -0.89 11.74
C PRO A 289 15.53 -2.24 10.99
N LEU A 290 15.59 -3.32 11.75
CA LEU A 290 15.75 -4.69 11.27
C LEU A 290 14.54 -5.52 11.69
N LYS A 291 14.19 -6.54 10.89
CA LYS A 291 13.12 -7.49 11.20
C LYS A 291 13.22 -8.05 12.62
N LYS A 292 14.42 -8.46 13.05
CA LYS A 292 14.64 -8.97 14.42
C LYS A 292 14.25 -7.95 15.50
N THR A 293 14.46 -6.65 15.26
CA THR A 293 14.07 -5.58 16.19
C THR A 293 12.56 -5.48 16.33
N TYR A 294 11.83 -5.59 15.21
CA TYR A 294 10.37 -5.52 15.20
C TYR A 294 9.70 -6.71 15.91
N LEU A 295 10.37 -7.88 15.88
CA LEU A 295 9.88 -9.11 16.51
C LEU A 295 10.13 -9.15 18.03
N GLU A 296 10.95 -8.26 18.58
CA GLU A 296 11.19 -8.21 20.02
C GLU A 296 9.91 -7.83 20.79
N GLU A 297 9.58 -8.56 21.84
CA GLU A 297 8.37 -8.35 22.66
C GLU A 297 8.25 -6.92 23.19
N SER A 298 9.38 -6.28 23.48
CA SER A 298 9.43 -4.90 23.98
C SER A 298 9.13 -3.84 22.92
N PHE A 299 9.15 -4.19 21.61
CA PHE A 299 9.02 -3.22 20.53
C PHE A 299 7.64 -2.55 20.51
N GLY A 300 6.55 -3.32 20.65
CA GLY A 300 5.19 -2.79 20.71
C GLY A 300 4.98 -1.81 21.87
N LYS A 301 5.48 -2.15 23.07
CA LYS A 301 5.46 -1.23 24.23
C LYS A 301 6.27 0.05 23.95
N GLY A 302 7.44 -0.11 23.34
CA GLY A 302 8.30 1.00 22.94
C GLY A 302 7.60 1.92 21.94
N LEU A 303 6.96 1.36 20.91
CA LEU A 303 6.21 2.10 19.90
C LEU A 303 5.10 2.93 20.57
N ALA A 304 4.29 2.33 21.43
CA ALA A 304 3.24 3.04 22.14
C ALA A 304 3.78 4.23 22.95
N LYS A 305 4.94 4.07 23.58
CA LYS A 305 5.61 5.15 24.35
C LYS A 305 6.09 6.31 23.47
N VAL A 306 6.63 6.00 22.28
CA VAL A 306 7.18 7.01 21.37
C VAL A 306 6.16 7.50 20.33
N TRP A 307 4.92 7.01 20.36
CA TRP A 307 3.88 7.33 19.38
C TRP A 307 3.71 8.84 19.12
N PRO A 308 3.69 9.72 20.13
CA PRO A 308 3.59 11.17 19.88
C PRO A 308 4.75 11.72 19.02
N LYS A 309 5.97 11.17 19.20
CA LYS A 309 7.13 11.56 18.38
C LYS A 309 7.01 10.99 16.96
N VAL A 310 6.41 9.80 16.81
CA VAL A 310 6.15 9.20 15.50
C VAL A 310 5.16 10.05 14.72
N GLU A 311 4.03 10.42 15.30
CA GLU A 311 3.02 11.29 14.67
C GLU A 311 3.61 12.63 14.23
N ALA A 312 4.26 13.34 15.17
CA ALA A 312 4.88 14.62 14.88
C ALA A 312 6.01 14.50 13.82
N GLY A 313 6.78 13.41 13.88
CA GLY A 313 7.85 13.14 12.92
C GLY A 313 7.33 12.87 11.51
N ILE A 314 6.25 12.12 11.37
CA ILE A 314 5.57 11.89 10.09
C ILE A 314 5.05 13.22 9.52
N GLU A 315 4.29 13.97 10.32
CA GLU A 315 3.68 15.23 9.88
C GLU A 315 4.74 16.24 9.42
N ARG A 316 5.74 16.51 10.27
CA ARG A 316 6.80 17.49 9.98
C ARG A 316 7.81 16.99 8.95
N GLY A 317 8.16 15.71 9.00
CA GLY A 317 9.10 15.10 8.07
C GLY A 317 8.57 15.05 6.64
N LEU A 318 7.30 14.67 6.44
CA LEU A 318 6.70 14.65 5.11
C LEU A 318 6.44 16.06 4.55
N GLN A 319 6.13 17.03 5.42
CA GLN A 319 6.07 18.43 5.00
C GLN A 319 7.46 18.92 4.58
N PHE A 320 8.49 18.60 5.34
CA PHE A 320 9.86 18.95 5.00
C PHE A 320 10.32 18.30 3.67
N LEU A 321 10.01 17.03 3.44
CA LEU A 321 10.29 16.38 2.15
C LEU A 321 9.61 17.09 0.98
N ALA A 322 8.36 17.53 1.16
CA ALA A 322 7.66 18.30 0.15
C ALA A 322 8.29 19.67 -0.10
N ASP A 323 8.74 20.37 0.96
CA ASP A 323 9.48 21.64 0.86
C ASP A 323 10.81 21.44 0.10
N GLU A 324 11.42 20.25 0.23
CA GLU A 324 12.65 19.85 -0.48
C GLU A 324 12.37 19.27 -1.89
N ALA A 325 11.14 19.37 -2.41
CA ALA A 325 10.70 18.86 -3.71
C ALA A 325 10.82 17.32 -3.89
N LEU A 326 10.89 16.58 -2.81
CA LEU A 326 10.79 15.13 -2.79
C LEU A 326 9.32 14.74 -2.57
N LEU A 327 8.55 14.71 -3.66
CA LEU A 327 7.09 14.85 -3.63
C LEU A 327 6.33 13.52 -3.46
N ASN A 328 6.88 12.41 -3.93
CA ASN A 328 6.26 11.09 -3.85
C ASN A 328 7.27 9.94 -4.05
N GLU A 329 6.82 8.69 -3.85
CA GLU A 329 7.65 7.48 -4.02
C GLU A 329 8.32 7.39 -5.41
N LYS A 330 7.67 7.84 -6.48
CA LYS A 330 8.22 7.77 -7.84
C LYS A 330 9.42 8.68 -8.07
N THR A 331 9.49 9.79 -7.33
CA THR A 331 10.57 10.78 -7.43
C THR A 331 11.61 10.66 -6.32
N LEU A 332 11.35 9.84 -5.29
CA LEU A 332 12.29 9.63 -4.19
C LEU A 332 13.55 8.90 -4.64
N PRO A 333 14.75 9.44 -4.34
CA PRO A 333 16.02 8.76 -4.60
C PRO A 333 16.31 7.61 -3.64
N SER A 334 15.79 7.67 -2.39
CA SER A 334 16.08 6.70 -1.34
C SER A 334 14.93 6.60 -0.33
N ASP A 335 14.46 5.37 -0.08
CA ASP A 335 13.44 5.10 0.95
C ASP A 335 13.98 5.37 2.37
N VAL A 336 15.30 5.17 2.58
CA VAL A 336 15.97 5.48 3.86
C VAL A 336 15.84 6.95 4.21
N ALA A 337 15.94 7.82 3.22
CA ALA A 337 15.83 9.25 3.42
C ALA A 337 14.49 9.66 4.03
N VAL A 338 13.39 8.94 3.73
CA VAL A 338 12.06 9.22 4.29
C VAL A 338 12.01 8.93 5.78
N TYR A 339 12.26 7.67 6.18
CA TYR A 339 12.11 7.31 7.58
C TYR A 339 13.16 7.94 8.49
N LEU A 340 14.38 8.19 7.99
CA LEU A 340 15.43 8.89 8.72
C LEU A 340 15.01 10.36 8.96
N THR A 341 14.54 11.06 7.93
CA THR A 341 14.03 12.43 8.04
C THR A 341 12.87 12.52 9.02
N CYS A 342 11.89 11.62 8.92
CA CYS A 342 10.76 11.58 9.84
C CYS A 342 11.20 11.32 11.29
N ALA A 343 12.14 10.40 11.51
CA ALA A 343 12.66 10.12 12.85
C ALA A 343 13.38 11.33 13.47
N LEU A 344 14.19 12.04 12.67
CA LEU A 344 14.89 13.25 13.13
C LEU A 344 13.91 14.39 13.45
N TRP A 345 12.88 14.60 12.63
CA TRP A 345 11.83 15.58 12.92
C TRP A 345 10.98 15.19 14.14
N GLY A 346 10.82 13.90 14.42
CA GLY A 346 10.20 13.41 15.65
C GLY A 346 11.00 13.75 16.91
N LEU A 347 12.35 13.81 16.81
CA LEU A 347 13.23 14.27 17.90
C LEU A 347 13.22 15.79 18.04
N ALA A 348 13.13 16.52 16.92
CA ALA A 348 13.17 17.98 16.90
C ALA A 348 11.89 18.64 17.44
N THR A 349 10.97 17.85 18.00
CA THR A 349 9.73 18.34 18.59
C THR A 349 10.03 19.12 19.88
N GLY A 350 9.59 20.38 19.95
CA GLY A 350 9.75 21.22 21.13
C GLY A 350 11.08 21.97 21.21
N LEU A 351 11.90 21.94 20.15
CA LEU A 351 13.09 22.79 20.05
C LEU A 351 12.71 24.29 19.98
N LYS A 352 13.58 25.15 20.50
CA LYS A 352 13.46 26.61 20.30
C LYS A 352 13.77 26.98 18.86
N LEU A 353 13.27 28.14 18.40
CA LEU A 353 13.38 28.59 17.01
C LEU A 353 14.80 28.47 16.41
N ASP A 354 15.81 28.93 17.14
CA ASP A 354 17.21 28.86 16.65
C ASP A 354 17.71 27.43 16.54
N GLN A 355 17.36 26.58 17.53
CA GLN A 355 17.69 25.16 17.52
C GLN A 355 16.95 24.42 16.40
N GLU A 356 15.72 24.77 16.14
CA GLU A 356 14.94 24.21 15.03
C GLU A 356 15.53 24.61 13.67
N GLY A 357 15.99 25.86 13.51
CA GLY A 357 16.70 26.31 12.32
C GLY A 357 17.98 25.51 12.06
N ASN A 358 18.78 25.29 13.09
CA ASN A 358 19.99 24.47 13.01
C ASN A 358 19.66 23.00 12.67
N ALA A 359 18.65 22.43 13.34
CA ALA A 359 18.17 21.08 13.04
C ALA A 359 17.68 20.95 11.60
N ARG A 360 16.96 21.95 11.06
CA ARG A 360 16.51 21.98 9.67
C ARG A 360 17.66 21.94 8.70
N GLN A 361 18.74 22.72 8.92
CA GLN A 361 19.94 22.70 8.09
C GLN A 361 20.64 21.35 8.14
N LEU A 362 20.79 20.79 9.33
CA LEU A 362 21.41 19.48 9.53
C LEU A 362 20.62 18.35 8.86
N ILE A 363 19.29 18.36 9.01
CA ILE A 363 18.39 17.37 8.38
C ILE A 363 18.44 17.52 6.86
N ARG A 364 18.48 18.75 6.32
CA ARG A 364 18.67 18.99 4.87
C ARG A 364 19.99 18.42 4.38
N LYS A 365 21.10 18.70 5.07
CA LYS A 365 22.42 18.13 4.75
C LYS A 365 22.36 16.60 4.70
N ALA A 366 21.78 15.97 5.73
CA ALA A 366 21.64 14.52 5.78
C ALA A 366 20.77 13.96 4.67
N LEU A 367 19.61 14.59 4.41
CA LEU A 367 18.68 14.20 3.37
C LEU A 367 19.31 14.21 1.97
N TRP A 368 19.94 15.33 1.60
CA TRP A 368 20.51 15.46 0.26
C TRP A 368 21.76 14.61 0.07
N ARG A 369 22.59 14.43 1.10
CA ARG A 369 23.68 13.45 1.05
C ARG A 369 23.19 12.02 0.92
N ALA A 370 22.10 11.65 1.59
CA ALA A 370 21.44 10.37 1.40
C ALA A 370 20.92 10.17 -0.05
N CYS A 371 20.49 11.25 -0.70
CA CYS A 371 20.03 11.21 -2.09
C CYS A 371 21.19 11.08 -3.10
N PHE A 372 22.33 11.73 -2.86
CA PHE A 372 23.43 11.78 -3.82
C PHE A 372 24.53 10.75 -3.59
N THR A 373 24.73 10.26 -2.35
CA THR A 373 25.79 9.31 -2.04
C THR A 373 25.31 7.86 -2.02
N ASP A 374 26.24 6.90 -2.11
CA ASP A 374 25.92 5.46 -2.04
C ASP A 374 25.86 4.93 -0.59
N ARG A 375 25.66 5.81 0.39
CA ARG A 375 25.64 5.44 1.81
C ARG A 375 24.67 4.30 2.13
N TYR A 376 23.51 4.29 1.48
CA TYR A 376 22.44 3.33 1.76
C TYR A 376 22.27 2.26 0.67
N GLY A 377 23.24 2.08 -0.21
CA GLY A 377 23.20 1.04 -1.25
C GLY A 377 23.24 -0.39 -0.70
N LYS A 378 24.00 -0.61 0.39
CA LYS A 378 24.09 -1.90 1.10
C LYS A 378 23.98 -1.69 2.60
N THR A 379 23.51 -2.71 3.34
CA THR A 379 23.37 -2.63 4.81
C THR A 379 22.67 -1.36 5.30
N SER A 380 21.69 -0.89 4.54
CA SER A 380 21.02 0.40 4.73
C SER A 380 20.47 0.62 6.14
N ALA A 381 19.86 -0.40 6.74
CA ALA A 381 19.27 -0.32 8.07
C ALA A 381 20.31 -0.04 9.17
N THR A 382 21.45 -0.74 9.13
CA THR A 382 22.52 -0.56 10.13
C THR A 382 23.20 0.80 9.96
N ARG A 383 23.42 1.23 8.71
CA ARG A 383 24.01 2.53 8.41
C ARG A 383 23.07 3.68 8.79
N ALA A 384 21.78 3.56 8.49
CA ALA A 384 20.78 4.53 8.90
C ALA A 384 20.71 4.69 10.43
N PHE A 385 20.87 3.59 11.18
CA PHE A 385 20.92 3.63 12.63
C PHE A 385 22.16 4.36 13.15
N ALA A 386 23.33 4.08 12.58
CA ALA A 386 24.58 4.78 12.96
C ALA A 386 24.47 6.29 12.69
N ASP A 387 23.97 6.66 11.50
CA ASP A 387 23.79 8.06 11.11
C ASP A 387 22.72 8.76 11.96
N PHE A 388 21.62 8.09 12.27
CA PHE A 388 20.60 8.62 13.17
C PHE A 388 21.17 8.96 14.55
N ARG A 389 22.00 8.09 15.12
CA ARG A 389 22.64 8.34 16.44
C ARG A 389 23.59 9.55 16.40
N ALA A 390 24.41 9.64 15.35
CA ALA A 390 25.30 10.78 15.16
C ALA A 390 24.50 12.09 15.00
N LEU A 391 23.50 12.10 14.11
CA LEU A 391 22.64 13.26 13.84
C LEU A 391 21.83 13.69 15.08
N ARG A 392 21.32 12.72 15.86
CA ARG A 392 20.66 13.01 17.14
C ARG A 392 21.62 13.74 18.09
N GLY A 393 22.85 13.23 18.24
CA GLY A 393 23.84 13.85 19.10
C GLY A 393 24.22 15.27 18.64
N MET A 394 24.23 15.54 17.34
CA MET A 394 24.44 16.87 16.79
C MET A 394 23.27 17.82 17.10
N ILE A 395 22.03 17.33 16.96
CA ILE A 395 20.81 18.11 17.31
C ILE A 395 20.80 18.43 18.80
N ASP A 396 21.20 17.49 19.65
CA ASP A 396 21.30 17.65 21.10
C ASP A 396 22.55 18.46 21.54
N GLY A 397 23.46 18.77 20.61
CA GLY A 397 24.71 19.48 20.88
C GLY A 397 25.77 18.65 21.64
N THR A 398 25.60 17.32 21.67
CA THR A 398 26.52 16.40 22.39
C THR A 398 27.61 15.80 21.51
N VAL A 399 27.46 15.86 20.19
CA VAL A 399 28.39 15.28 19.20
C VAL A 399 28.73 16.33 18.14
N PRO A 400 30.03 16.55 17.81
CA PRO A 400 30.41 17.45 16.72
C PRO A 400 30.13 16.83 15.34
N ASP A 401 30.01 17.68 14.32
CA ASP A 401 29.67 17.30 12.92
C ASP A 401 30.59 16.25 12.30
N ALA A 402 31.85 16.20 12.72
CA ALA A 402 32.89 15.30 12.17
C ALA A 402 32.65 13.80 12.41
N ASN A 403 31.66 13.43 13.23
CA ASN A 403 31.44 12.04 13.64
C ASN A 403 30.31 11.33 12.88
N CYS A 404 29.88 11.85 11.72
CA CYS A 404 28.87 11.20 10.89
C CYS A 404 29.48 10.74 9.57
N ASP A 405 29.60 9.43 9.39
CA ASP A 405 30.14 8.85 8.14
C ASP A 405 29.42 9.36 6.87
N LEU A 406 28.13 9.66 6.96
CA LEU A 406 27.36 10.21 5.84
C LEU A 406 27.94 11.54 5.34
N PHE A 407 28.66 12.27 6.19
CA PHE A 407 29.30 13.55 5.87
C PHE A 407 30.77 13.42 5.47
N ASP A 408 31.34 12.23 5.62
CA ASP A 408 32.73 11.97 5.25
C ASP A 408 32.85 11.75 3.73
N GLU A 409 33.47 12.70 3.05
CA GLU A 409 33.67 12.65 1.61
C GLU A 409 34.71 11.63 1.15
N THR A 410 35.57 11.18 2.05
CA THR A 410 36.53 10.11 1.75
C THR A 410 35.83 8.74 1.67
N LEU A 411 34.76 8.56 2.43
CA LEU A 411 33.95 7.35 2.46
C LEU A 411 32.79 7.44 1.46
N TYR A 412 32.11 8.58 1.39
CA TYR A 412 30.90 8.81 0.60
C TYR A 412 30.97 10.15 -0.15
N ARG A 413 31.79 10.17 -1.21
CA ARG A 413 31.95 11.35 -2.05
C ARG A 413 30.66 11.70 -2.78
N LEU A 414 30.48 12.98 -3.05
CA LEU A 414 29.45 13.45 -3.97
C LEU A 414 29.80 13.05 -5.41
N PRO A 415 28.80 12.85 -6.29
CA PRO A 415 29.06 12.58 -7.69
C PRO A 415 29.77 13.76 -8.37
N GLY A 416 30.72 13.46 -9.23
CA GLY A 416 31.38 14.44 -10.05
C GLY A 416 30.52 14.90 -11.23
N ILE A 417 30.96 15.94 -11.93
CA ILE A 417 30.23 16.52 -13.07
C ILE A 417 29.96 15.49 -14.18
N ASP A 418 30.92 14.61 -14.47
CA ASP A 418 30.78 13.58 -15.49
C ASP A 418 29.72 12.54 -15.12
N GLU A 419 29.61 12.18 -13.82
CA GLU A 419 28.57 11.27 -13.32
C GLU A 419 27.19 11.91 -13.41
N ILE A 420 27.06 13.19 -13.07
CA ILE A 420 25.84 13.97 -13.24
C ILE A 420 25.45 14.05 -14.72
N ARG A 421 26.42 14.36 -15.60
CA ARG A 421 26.22 14.49 -17.04
C ARG A 421 25.77 13.19 -17.70
N THR A 422 26.27 12.06 -17.23
CA THR A 422 25.98 10.74 -17.79
C THR A 422 24.87 9.98 -17.08
N ALA A 423 24.30 10.53 -16.01
CA ALA A 423 23.21 9.93 -15.26
C ALA A 423 22.00 9.59 -16.16
N GLY A 424 21.48 8.38 -16.04
CA GLY A 424 20.41 7.85 -16.88
C GLY A 424 19.04 8.48 -16.62
N TRP A 425 17.98 7.83 -17.12
CA TRP A 425 16.61 8.36 -17.02
C TRP A 425 15.99 8.18 -15.62
N PRO A 426 15.34 9.19 -15.03
CA PRO A 426 14.82 9.13 -13.66
C PRO A 426 13.55 8.28 -13.47
N GLY A 427 12.98 7.74 -14.53
CA GLY A 427 11.79 6.87 -14.48
C GLY A 427 12.04 5.49 -13.87
N ARG A 428 13.29 5.02 -13.80
CA ARG A 428 13.69 3.78 -13.13
C ARG A 428 13.97 4.04 -11.65
N LYS A 429 13.93 3.00 -10.80
CA LYS A 429 14.37 3.11 -9.39
C LYS A 429 15.90 3.25 -9.32
N ASP A 430 16.41 4.36 -9.82
CA ASP A 430 17.83 4.70 -9.80
C ASP A 430 18.02 5.99 -8.99
N ARG A 431 18.89 5.94 -8.01
CA ARG A 431 19.09 7.01 -7.02
C ARG A 431 19.58 8.31 -7.66
N LEU A 432 20.66 8.26 -8.42
CA LEU A 432 21.30 9.47 -8.94
C LEU A 432 20.41 10.25 -9.94
N PRO A 433 19.79 9.64 -10.95
CA PRO A 433 18.86 10.32 -11.83
C PRO A 433 17.68 10.98 -11.10
N ARG A 434 17.14 10.31 -10.07
CA ARG A 434 16.05 10.86 -9.27
C ARG A 434 16.50 12.02 -8.38
N ALA A 435 17.72 11.97 -7.84
CA ALA A 435 18.30 13.07 -7.09
C ALA A 435 18.50 14.32 -7.97
N ILE A 436 18.96 14.14 -9.22
CA ILE A 436 19.08 15.20 -10.21
C ILE A 436 17.71 15.81 -10.53
N LEU A 437 16.68 14.96 -10.76
CA LEU A 437 15.32 15.43 -11.00
C LEU A 437 14.79 16.23 -9.81
N ALA A 438 14.93 15.72 -8.58
CA ALA A 438 14.48 16.40 -7.38
C ALA A 438 15.17 17.77 -7.19
N THR A 439 16.49 17.84 -7.43
CA THR A 439 17.22 19.12 -7.43
C THR A 439 16.63 20.09 -8.46
N SER A 440 16.30 19.61 -9.66
CA SER A 440 15.69 20.42 -10.72
C SER A 440 14.29 20.94 -10.34
N LEU A 441 13.57 20.27 -9.46
CA LEU A 441 12.24 20.68 -9.00
C LEU A 441 12.29 21.61 -7.78
N ARG A 442 13.43 21.74 -7.11
CA ARG A 442 13.59 22.43 -5.82
C ARG A 442 13.27 23.93 -5.89
N ARG A 443 13.44 24.56 -7.04
CA ARG A 443 13.14 25.97 -7.27
C ARG A 443 11.65 26.24 -7.57
N LYS A 444 10.74 25.41 -7.03
CA LYS A 444 9.30 25.48 -7.27
C LYS A 444 8.95 25.39 -8.75
N ALA A 445 9.51 24.37 -9.40
CA ALA A 445 9.36 24.13 -10.83
C ALA A 445 7.92 24.31 -11.31
N GLN A 446 7.76 25.00 -12.43
CA GLN A 446 6.46 25.31 -13.03
C GLN A 446 6.34 24.72 -14.43
N ASP A 447 5.17 24.23 -14.79
CA ASP A 447 4.91 23.78 -16.15
C ASP A 447 5.20 24.89 -17.18
N PHE A 448 5.82 24.53 -18.29
CA PHE A 448 6.27 25.52 -19.30
C PHE A 448 5.10 26.23 -19.98
N ALA A 449 3.93 25.55 -20.10
CA ALA A 449 2.79 26.09 -20.83
C ALA A 449 1.90 26.96 -19.95
N ASP A 450 1.42 26.41 -18.82
CA ASP A 450 0.42 27.07 -17.99
C ASP A 450 0.97 27.73 -16.71
N GLY A 451 2.24 27.45 -16.36
CA GLY A 451 2.89 28.00 -15.18
C GLY A 451 2.39 27.35 -13.87
N THR A 452 1.62 26.27 -13.94
CA THR A 452 1.16 25.56 -12.74
C THR A 452 2.35 24.99 -11.97
N PRO A 453 2.52 25.33 -10.67
CA PRO A 453 3.60 24.77 -9.88
C PRO A 453 3.47 23.24 -9.75
N ILE A 454 4.60 22.55 -9.84
CA ILE A 454 4.66 21.11 -9.58
C ILE A 454 4.55 20.88 -8.07
N SER A 455 3.61 20.05 -7.67
CA SER A 455 3.29 19.78 -6.28
C SER A 455 2.86 18.32 -6.07
N ARG A 456 2.74 17.86 -4.83
CA ARG A 456 2.22 16.53 -4.51
C ARG A 456 0.84 16.27 -5.12
N THR A 457 -0.02 17.28 -5.16
CA THR A 457 -1.40 17.13 -5.64
C THR A 457 -1.51 16.93 -7.13
N ASN A 458 -0.52 17.33 -7.92
CA ASN A 458 -0.56 17.24 -9.39
C ASN A 458 0.57 16.42 -10.02
N ILE A 459 1.55 15.96 -9.24
CA ILE A 459 2.68 15.18 -9.76
C ILE A 459 2.23 13.88 -10.44
N GLY A 460 1.12 13.29 -10.01
CA GLY A 460 0.56 12.09 -10.62
C GLY A 460 0.08 12.27 -12.06
N SER A 461 -0.25 13.50 -12.45
CA SER A 461 -0.68 13.87 -13.80
C SER A 461 0.44 14.48 -14.66
N ARG A 462 1.68 14.50 -14.13
CA ARG A 462 2.86 14.99 -14.86
C ARG A 462 3.61 13.83 -15.49
N GLU A 463 4.26 14.13 -16.63
CA GLU A 463 5.05 13.20 -17.41
C GLU A 463 6.52 13.60 -17.38
N LEU A 464 7.40 12.60 -17.31
CA LEU A 464 8.82 12.78 -17.54
C LEU A 464 9.03 12.89 -19.05
N ASP A 465 9.50 14.01 -19.51
CA ASP A 465 9.64 14.31 -20.93
C ASP A 465 11.04 14.80 -21.31
N HIS A 466 11.45 14.45 -22.53
CA HIS A 466 12.75 14.84 -23.07
C HIS A 466 12.75 16.29 -23.54
N LEU A 467 13.73 17.08 -23.15
CA LEU A 467 13.94 18.42 -23.69
C LEU A 467 14.43 18.39 -25.14
N TYR A 468 15.37 17.50 -25.43
CA TYR A 468 15.77 17.10 -26.76
C TYR A 468 15.17 15.73 -27.06
N SER A 469 14.26 15.67 -28.02
CA SER A 469 13.57 14.44 -28.37
C SER A 469 14.48 13.44 -29.08
N PHE A 470 14.17 12.13 -28.97
CA PHE A 470 14.89 11.08 -29.71
C PHE A 470 14.78 11.28 -31.24
N GLY A 471 13.66 11.79 -31.74
CA GLY A 471 13.48 12.09 -33.15
C GLY A 471 14.31 13.28 -33.64
N TYR A 472 14.60 14.25 -32.77
CA TYR A 472 15.49 15.38 -33.12
C TYR A 472 16.96 14.94 -33.10
N LEU A 473 17.37 14.13 -32.13
CA LEU A 473 18.75 13.62 -32.05
C LEU A 473 19.05 12.47 -33.01
N ASP A 474 18.05 12.01 -33.77
CA ASP A 474 18.13 10.88 -34.71
C ASP A 474 18.67 9.60 -34.06
N VAL A 475 18.17 9.28 -32.87
CA VAL A 475 18.54 8.10 -32.09
C VAL A 475 17.34 7.25 -31.73
N GLY A 476 17.58 5.99 -31.32
CA GLY A 476 16.53 5.10 -30.83
C GLY A 476 15.92 5.60 -29.50
N ARG A 477 14.66 5.25 -29.26
CA ARG A 477 13.94 5.67 -28.03
C ARG A 477 14.62 5.22 -26.73
N ASP A 478 15.29 4.07 -26.76
CA ASP A 478 15.98 3.48 -25.62
C ASP A 478 17.48 3.84 -25.57
N ASP A 479 17.95 4.72 -26.45
CA ASP A 479 19.35 5.12 -26.52
C ASP A 479 19.77 5.84 -25.22
N PRO A 480 20.88 5.45 -24.59
CA PRO A 480 21.41 6.15 -23.43
C PRO A 480 21.74 7.61 -23.66
N LEU A 481 22.00 8.01 -24.91
CA LEU A 481 22.31 9.39 -25.26
C LEU A 481 21.11 10.31 -24.96
N VAL A 482 19.91 9.92 -25.39
CA VAL A 482 18.70 10.73 -25.16
C VAL A 482 18.14 10.55 -23.76
N ASN A 483 18.32 9.36 -23.16
CA ASN A 483 17.81 9.00 -21.85
C ASN A 483 18.74 9.45 -20.71
N ARG A 484 18.98 10.76 -20.62
CA ARG A 484 19.76 11.42 -19.57
C ARG A 484 18.85 12.15 -18.57
N ALA A 485 19.20 12.12 -17.29
CA ALA A 485 18.47 12.90 -16.27
C ALA A 485 18.50 14.40 -16.58
N LEU A 486 19.60 14.90 -17.11
CA LEU A 486 19.73 16.30 -17.53
C LEU A 486 18.89 16.63 -18.79
N ASN A 487 18.48 15.63 -19.57
CA ASN A 487 17.57 15.83 -20.71
C ASN A 487 16.09 15.70 -20.29
N CYS A 488 15.81 15.55 -19.00
CA CYS A 488 14.47 15.33 -18.46
C CYS A 488 13.87 16.59 -17.85
N ALA A 489 12.58 16.81 -18.11
CA ALA A 489 11.73 17.74 -17.37
C ALA A 489 10.42 17.05 -16.98
N LEU A 490 9.85 17.46 -15.84
CA LEU A 490 8.53 17.00 -15.39
C LEU A 490 7.48 18.03 -15.79
N ILE A 491 6.63 17.69 -16.75
CA ILE A 491 5.67 18.62 -17.37
C ILE A 491 4.30 17.96 -17.56
N SER A 492 3.31 18.76 -17.94
CA SER A 492 1.99 18.24 -18.29
C SER A 492 1.98 17.55 -19.66
N ALA A 493 1.07 16.58 -19.85
CA ALA A 493 0.82 15.93 -21.14
C ALA A 493 0.48 16.93 -22.26
N ALA A 494 -0.17 18.06 -21.92
CA ALA A 494 -0.49 19.12 -22.86
C ALA A 494 0.78 19.84 -23.37
N THR A 495 1.76 20.04 -22.49
CA THR A 495 3.06 20.61 -22.86
C THR A 495 3.86 19.64 -23.72
N ASN A 496 3.87 18.35 -23.36
CA ASN A 496 4.60 17.29 -24.07
C ASN A 496 4.15 17.14 -25.54
N ARG A 497 2.85 17.04 -25.80
CA ARG A 497 2.30 16.82 -27.16
C ARG A 497 2.67 17.85 -28.20
N ASN A 498 3.15 19.00 -27.81
CA ASN A 498 3.48 20.11 -28.71
C ASN A 498 4.96 20.18 -29.17
N LYS A 499 5.81 19.22 -28.76
CA LYS A 499 7.24 19.26 -29.05
C LYS A 499 7.65 18.52 -30.34
N SER A 500 7.11 17.30 -30.58
CA SER A 500 7.49 16.43 -31.71
C SER A 500 9.02 16.28 -31.89
N ALA A 501 9.50 16.09 -33.12
CA ALA A 501 10.91 16.01 -33.47
C ALA A 501 11.50 17.42 -33.82
N THR A 502 10.93 18.49 -33.26
CA THR A 502 11.40 19.86 -33.56
C THR A 502 12.55 20.26 -32.63
N PRO A 503 13.49 21.12 -33.12
CA PRO A 503 14.54 21.69 -32.29
C PRO A 503 13.98 22.44 -31.07
N PRO A 504 14.71 22.47 -29.93
CA PRO A 504 14.33 23.26 -28.77
C PRO A 504 14.05 24.72 -29.07
N SER A 505 14.88 25.39 -29.87
CA SER A 505 14.68 26.79 -30.29
C SER A 505 13.30 27.02 -30.90
N VAL A 506 12.82 26.10 -31.74
CA VAL A 506 11.53 26.20 -32.45
C VAL A 506 10.35 26.02 -31.53
N TYR A 507 10.35 24.96 -30.71
CA TYR A 507 9.20 24.72 -29.83
C TYR A 507 9.13 25.74 -28.66
N ILE A 508 10.26 26.27 -28.21
CA ILE A 508 10.31 27.33 -27.20
C ILE A 508 9.80 28.65 -27.78
N ASP A 509 10.24 29.03 -28.99
CA ASP A 509 9.73 30.23 -29.68
C ASP A 509 8.22 30.12 -29.92
N LYS A 510 7.76 28.97 -30.40
CA LYS A 510 6.32 28.71 -30.56
C LYS A 510 5.58 28.84 -29.22
N ARG A 511 6.17 28.39 -28.11
CA ARG A 511 5.59 28.53 -26.79
C ARG A 511 5.54 29.98 -26.33
N ALA A 512 6.59 30.76 -26.55
CA ALA A 512 6.65 32.17 -26.21
C ALA A 512 5.59 33.00 -26.95
N LYS A 513 5.30 32.63 -28.20
CA LYS A 513 4.26 33.26 -29.03
C LYS A 513 2.84 32.79 -28.70
N ALA A 514 2.69 31.61 -28.11
CA ALA A 514 1.37 31.07 -27.76
C ALA A 514 0.73 31.88 -26.61
N SER A 515 -0.53 32.27 -26.78
CA SER A 515 -1.30 32.99 -25.77
C SER A 515 -0.65 34.30 -25.26
N ASN A 516 0.19 34.92 -26.06
CA ASN A 516 0.96 36.13 -25.72
C ASN A 516 1.80 35.98 -24.43
N LEU A 517 2.34 34.80 -24.18
CA LEU A 517 3.06 34.47 -22.97
C LEU A 517 4.37 35.28 -22.82
N GLY A 518 5.07 35.48 -23.92
CA GLY A 518 6.33 36.19 -23.96
C GLY A 518 7.55 35.33 -23.61
N GLU A 519 8.70 35.67 -24.19
CA GLU A 519 9.97 34.95 -24.00
C GLU A 519 10.45 34.98 -22.55
N GLU A 520 10.33 36.11 -21.86
CA GLU A 520 10.78 36.27 -20.48
C GLU A 520 10.04 35.31 -19.52
N THR A 521 8.74 35.13 -19.71
CA THR A 521 7.95 34.19 -18.90
C THR A 521 8.39 32.77 -19.13
N VAL A 522 8.63 32.36 -20.39
CA VAL A 522 9.11 31.01 -20.71
C VAL A 522 10.52 30.81 -20.16
N ARG A 523 11.42 31.76 -20.29
CA ARG A 523 12.78 31.76 -19.74
C ARG A 523 12.73 31.54 -18.22
N TRP A 524 11.88 32.29 -17.53
CA TRP A 524 11.71 32.16 -16.07
C TRP A 524 11.17 30.78 -15.67
N ARG A 525 10.15 30.27 -16.36
CA ARG A 525 9.61 28.91 -16.09
C ARG A 525 10.67 27.82 -16.31
N LEU A 526 11.47 27.91 -17.36
CA LEU A 526 12.59 26.99 -17.60
C LEU A 526 13.65 27.08 -16.48
N ALA A 527 13.97 28.30 -16.03
CA ALA A 527 14.89 28.47 -14.91
C ALA A 527 14.43 27.80 -13.61
N THR A 528 13.11 27.71 -13.38
CA THR A 528 12.56 26.99 -12.23
C THR A 528 12.84 25.48 -12.27
N HIS A 529 13.22 24.93 -13.41
CA HIS A 529 13.65 23.53 -13.61
C HIS A 529 15.17 23.37 -13.75
N LEU A 530 15.96 24.38 -13.40
CA LEU A 530 17.41 24.40 -13.68
C LEU A 530 17.73 24.15 -15.17
N ILE A 531 16.96 24.75 -16.07
CA ILE A 531 17.17 24.63 -17.50
C ILE A 531 17.82 25.93 -18.00
N PRO A 532 19.06 25.87 -18.47
CA PRO A 532 19.77 27.04 -19.01
C PRO A 532 19.18 27.46 -20.37
N TYR A 533 18.38 28.50 -20.38
CA TYR A 533 17.65 28.97 -21.57
C TYR A 533 18.55 29.14 -22.78
N ALA A 534 19.66 29.86 -22.63
CA ALA A 534 20.57 30.17 -23.74
C ALA A 534 21.18 28.91 -24.38
N ALA A 535 21.59 27.94 -23.55
CA ALA A 535 22.12 26.66 -24.02
C ALA A 535 21.03 25.79 -24.68
N LEU A 536 19.79 25.81 -24.14
CA LEU A 536 18.68 25.06 -24.71
C LEU A 536 18.32 25.55 -26.12
N VAL A 537 18.20 26.88 -26.33
CA VAL A 537 17.80 27.48 -27.63
C VAL A 537 18.95 27.57 -28.64
N ALA A 538 20.17 27.25 -28.24
CA ALA A 538 21.29 27.09 -29.16
C ALA A 538 21.22 25.81 -30.00
N ASP A 539 20.32 24.89 -29.65
CA ASP A 539 20.13 23.57 -30.27
C ASP A 539 21.39 22.70 -30.28
N ASP A 540 22.34 22.96 -29.36
CA ASP A 540 23.54 22.17 -29.13
C ASP A 540 23.35 21.31 -27.90
N TYR A 541 23.13 20.02 -28.12
CA TYR A 541 22.79 19.07 -27.06
C TYR A 541 23.92 18.89 -26.04
N GLU A 542 25.16 18.80 -26.49
CA GLU A 542 26.32 18.57 -25.62
C GLU A 542 26.60 19.80 -24.74
N ALA A 543 26.61 20.99 -25.35
CA ALA A 543 26.74 22.25 -24.62
C ALA A 543 25.59 22.48 -23.62
N PHE A 544 24.38 22.05 -23.99
CA PHE A 544 23.23 22.09 -23.07
C PHE A 544 23.44 21.16 -21.86
N LEU A 545 23.87 19.92 -22.06
CA LEU A 545 24.15 18.97 -20.97
C LEU A 545 25.22 19.53 -20.03
N ASP A 546 26.30 20.11 -20.56
CA ASP A 546 27.39 20.70 -19.78
C ASP A 546 26.88 21.86 -18.92
N ALA A 547 26.19 22.82 -19.53
CA ALA A 547 25.64 23.99 -18.82
C ALA A 547 24.65 23.61 -17.73
N ARG A 548 23.80 22.59 -17.98
CA ARG A 548 22.83 22.12 -16.99
C ARG A 548 23.50 21.31 -15.89
N ALA A 549 24.55 20.53 -16.21
CA ALA A 549 25.34 19.80 -15.21
C ALA A 549 25.98 20.76 -14.19
N ASP A 550 26.58 21.85 -14.66
CA ASP A 550 27.15 22.90 -13.79
C ASP A 550 26.12 23.44 -12.80
N MET A 551 24.92 23.78 -13.29
CA MET A 551 23.82 24.26 -12.42
C MET A 551 23.40 23.23 -11.39
N VAL A 552 23.26 21.95 -11.78
CA VAL A 552 22.87 20.86 -10.87
C VAL A 552 23.95 20.60 -9.83
N VAL A 553 25.24 20.60 -10.22
CA VAL A 553 26.38 20.43 -9.29
C VAL A 553 26.44 21.55 -8.27
N ALA A 554 26.20 22.80 -8.68
CA ALA A 554 26.17 23.95 -7.77
C ALA A 554 25.04 23.82 -6.72
N ASP A 555 23.81 23.50 -7.16
CA ASP A 555 22.68 23.32 -6.26
C ASP A 555 22.86 22.08 -5.37
N MET A 556 23.34 20.95 -5.91
CA MET A 556 23.69 19.74 -5.16
C MET A 556 24.68 20.05 -4.02
N THR A 557 25.75 20.77 -4.35
CA THR A 557 26.78 21.12 -3.35
C THR A 557 26.19 21.98 -2.23
N THR A 558 25.37 22.95 -2.58
CA THR A 558 24.68 23.83 -1.62
C THR A 558 23.75 23.03 -0.71
N LEU A 559 22.91 22.17 -1.27
CA LEU A 559 21.95 21.33 -0.55
C LEU A 559 22.65 20.30 0.35
N CYS A 560 23.72 19.66 -0.14
CA CYS A 560 24.52 18.70 0.61
C CYS A 560 25.35 19.35 1.73
N ASN A 561 25.45 20.67 1.77
CA ASN A 561 25.99 21.45 2.88
C ASN A 561 24.89 22.00 3.81
N GLY A 562 23.61 21.67 3.57
CA GLY A 562 22.49 22.06 4.40
C GLY A 562 21.92 23.45 4.11
N ALA A 563 22.49 24.17 3.14
CA ALA A 563 22.03 25.49 2.74
C ALA A 563 20.89 25.43 1.69
N GLU A 564 20.21 26.55 1.49
CA GLU A 564 19.25 26.69 0.39
C GLU A 564 19.94 27.26 -0.85
N PRO A 565 19.71 26.68 -2.05
CA PRO A 565 20.21 27.29 -3.27
C PRO A 565 19.60 28.68 -3.48
N SER A 566 20.42 29.60 -3.98
CA SER A 566 19.94 30.95 -4.35
C SER A 566 18.83 30.85 -5.41
N THR A 567 17.74 31.57 -5.20
CA THR A 567 16.60 31.65 -6.14
C THR A 567 16.96 32.30 -7.46
#